data_b42f93bc0ccffc64ec2298dd55ee9f73
#
_entry.id   b42f93bc0ccffc64ec2298dd55ee9f73
#
_cell.length_a   1.000
_cell.length_b   1.000
_cell.length_c   1.000
_cell.angle_alpha   90.00
_cell.angle_beta   90.00
_cell.angle_gamma   90.00
#
_symmetry.space_group_name_H-M   'P 1'
#
loop_
_entity.id
_entity.type
_entity.pdbx_description
1 polymer ?
#
loop_
_entity_poly.entity_id
_entity_poly.type
_entity_poly.pdbx_seq_one_letter_code
_entity_poly.pdbx_strand_id
1 'polypeptide(L)'
;MAIVPIHDDNPSFSKPYVLWALLAFNTIAWLFLQGAGLDDHQLSKSIANFGISGDAVLSGEFYRFITHAFLHGSWSHFLFNMLFLWVFANDVEDAIGHKKFIVFYALASTVSSLPELIINPGNVPLIGASGAISAVMGAYLLMYPKVRVYVPLFLIFRIFLVPVPAILLMLFYLFFDVLGFAAELESIGQSAHLSGLNVAYGAHVIGFAFGFLAAFIFKNNEVLSQQPHAGWYGQKLDESNMPKFIKCSVDVLNKITLGVIVLALIIVVITK
;
A
#
# COMPACT_ATOMS: atom_id res chain seq x y z
N MET A 1 4.45 -8.34 16.93
CA MET A 1 5.73 -7.69 16.56
C MET A 1 5.56 -7.20 15.14
N ALA A 2 5.56 -5.88 14.89
CA ALA A 2 5.39 -5.38 13.54
C ALA A 2 6.68 -5.64 12.75
N ILE A 3 6.58 -6.28 11.60
CA ILE A 3 7.67 -6.40 10.64
C ILE A 3 7.71 -5.07 9.89
N VAL A 4 8.79 -4.31 9.99
CA VAL A 4 8.90 -2.96 9.46
C VAL A 4 10.03 -2.91 8.43
N PRO A 5 9.76 -2.64 7.13
CA PRO A 5 10.80 -2.52 6.12
C PRO A 5 11.58 -1.21 6.32
N ILE A 6 12.90 -1.24 6.11
CA ILE A 6 13.74 -0.03 6.22
C ILE A 6 14.25 0.42 4.85
N HIS A 7 14.73 -0.50 4.03
CA HIS A 7 15.20 -0.28 2.66
C HIS A 7 15.20 -1.59 1.90
N ASP A 8 15.39 -1.53 0.61
CA ASP A 8 15.65 -2.68 -0.25
C ASP A 8 17.04 -2.59 -0.92
N ASP A 9 17.41 -3.60 -1.69
CA ASP A 9 18.69 -3.66 -2.40
C ASP A 9 18.55 -3.39 -3.91
N ASN A 10 17.42 -2.86 -4.35
CA ASN A 10 17.23 -2.50 -5.75
C ASN A 10 17.83 -1.12 -6.06
N PRO A 11 18.72 -0.98 -7.05
CA PRO A 11 19.29 0.30 -7.40
C PRO A 11 18.26 1.14 -8.20
N SER A 12 18.07 2.39 -7.78
CA SER A 12 17.29 3.36 -8.53
C SER A 12 18.09 4.01 -9.64
N PHE A 13 17.51 4.16 -10.82
CA PHE A 13 18.14 4.79 -11.98
C PHE A 13 17.72 6.25 -12.18
N SER A 14 16.61 6.65 -11.58
CA SER A 14 16.10 8.02 -11.63
C SER A 14 15.86 8.60 -10.24
N LYS A 15 15.81 9.94 -10.14
CA LYS A 15 15.47 10.60 -8.88
C LYS A 15 13.95 10.56 -8.68
N PRO A 16 13.43 10.12 -7.52
CA PRO A 16 12.00 9.94 -7.30
C PRO A 16 11.32 11.27 -6.92
N TYR A 17 11.17 12.17 -7.88
CA TYR A 17 10.61 13.50 -7.64
C TYR A 17 9.17 13.49 -7.12
N VAL A 18 8.34 12.55 -7.62
CA VAL A 18 6.94 12.46 -7.18
C VAL A 18 6.85 11.89 -5.78
N LEU A 19 7.65 10.87 -5.46
CA LEU A 19 7.76 10.37 -4.08
C LEU A 19 8.15 11.50 -3.12
N TRP A 20 9.18 12.29 -3.46
CA TRP A 20 9.57 13.41 -2.61
C TRP A 20 8.46 14.45 -2.43
N ALA A 21 7.73 14.75 -3.50
CA ALA A 21 6.57 15.64 -3.42
C ALA A 21 5.46 15.04 -2.53
N LEU A 22 5.14 13.75 -2.68
CA LEU A 22 4.14 13.08 -1.84
C LEU A 22 4.53 13.08 -0.36
N LEU A 23 5.80 12.79 -0.04
CA LEU A 23 6.30 12.86 1.34
C LEU A 23 6.20 14.28 1.89
N ALA A 24 6.58 15.29 1.11
CA ALA A 24 6.50 16.68 1.51
C ALA A 24 5.04 17.11 1.74
N PHE A 25 4.11 16.81 0.83
CA PHE A 25 2.70 17.15 0.97
C PHE A 25 2.05 16.46 2.18
N ASN A 26 2.32 15.18 2.41
CA ASN A 26 1.85 14.48 3.60
C ASN A 26 2.39 15.10 4.88
N THR A 27 3.69 15.46 4.90
CA THR A 27 4.33 16.11 6.06
C THR A 27 3.72 17.51 6.32
N ILE A 28 3.52 18.29 5.26
CA ILE A 28 2.88 19.62 5.37
C ILE A 28 1.44 19.48 5.89
N ALA A 29 0.66 18.56 5.33
CA ALA A 29 -0.70 18.31 5.80
C ALA A 29 -0.72 17.86 7.28
N TRP A 30 0.17 16.94 7.66
CA TRP A 30 0.26 16.49 9.05
C TRP A 30 0.62 17.60 10.02
N LEU A 31 1.64 18.39 9.71
CA LEU A 31 2.13 19.43 10.63
C LEU A 31 1.20 20.66 10.69
N PHE A 32 0.73 21.15 9.54
CA PHE A 32 0.04 22.44 9.48
C PHE A 32 -1.48 22.32 9.35
N LEU A 33 -1.99 21.32 8.63
CA LEU A 33 -3.43 21.13 8.47
C LEU A 33 -4.03 20.34 9.64
N GLN A 34 -3.31 19.36 10.16
CA GLN A 34 -3.76 18.47 11.23
C GLN A 34 -3.13 18.77 12.60
N GLY A 35 -2.31 19.84 12.72
CA GLY A 35 -1.68 20.25 13.96
C GLY A 35 -0.75 19.18 14.56
N ALA A 36 -0.14 18.35 13.73
CA ALA A 36 0.67 17.19 14.13
C ALA A 36 -0.09 16.22 15.07
N GLY A 37 -1.42 16.21 15.03
CA GLY A 37 -2.25 15.41 15.93
C GLY A 37 -2.17 15.80 17.40
N LEU A 38 -1.69 17.02 17.70
CA LEU A 38 -1.59 17.56 19.06
C LEU A 38 -2.80 18.43 19.43
N ASP A 39 -3.58 18.84 18.43
CA ASP A 39 -4.83 19.60 18.58
C ASP A 39 -6.00 18.77 18.02
N ASP A 40 -6.78 18.17 18.91
CA ASP A 40 -7.91 17.30 18.56
C ASP A 40 -8.98 18.04 17.75
N HIS A 41 -9.18 19.32 18.01
CA HIS A 41 -10.15 20.13 17.26
C HIS A 41 -9.69 20.36 15.83
N GLN A 42 -8.42 20.71 15.62
CA GLN A 42 -7.84 20.90 14.30
C GLN A 42 -7.80 19.57 13.52
N LEU A 43 -7.41 18.48 14.18
CA LEU A 43 -7.41 17.14 13.61
C LEU A 43 -8.81 16.74 13.14
N SER A 44 -9.81 16.83 14.02
CA SER A 44 -11.21 16.46 13.72
C SER A 44 -11.78 17.33 12.60
N LYS A 45 -11.51 18.63 12.58
CA LYS A 45 -11.94 19.54 11.52
C LYS A 45 -11.33 19.18 10.17
N SER A 46 -10.05 18.84 10.15
CA SER A 46 -9.36 18.42 8.92
C SER A 46 -9.92 17.12 8.38
N ILE A 47 -10.17 16.14 9.25
CA ILE A 47 -10.77 14.85 8.88
C ILE A 47 -12.19 15.08 8.33
N ALA A 48 -13.01 15.91 8.98
CA ALA A 48 -14.36 16.20 8.53
C ALA A 48 -14.42 16.89 7.16
N ASN A 49 -13.43 17.73 6.83
CA ASN A 49 -13.43 18.51 5.59
C ASN A 49 -12.75 17.80 4.42
N PHE A 50 -11.79 16.91 4.66
CA PHE A 50 -10.93 16.34 3.63
C PHE A 50 -10.90 14.80 3.62
N GLY A 51 -11.40 14.13 4.67
CA GLY A 51 -11.61 12.68 4.69
C GLY A 51 -12.76 12.29 3.78
N ILE A 52 -12.70 11.10 3.15
CA ILE A 52 -13.75 10.63 2.26
C ILE A 52 -14.79 9.80 3.02
N SER A 53 -16.06 10.06 2.76
CA SER A 53 -17.19 9.31 3.30
C SER A 53 -18.31 9.18 2.26
N GLY A 54 -19.25 8.26 2.46
CA GLY A 54 -20.38 8.09 1.56
C GLY A 54 -21.21 9.35 1.41
N ASP A 55 -21.52 10.03 2.52
CA ASP A 55 -22.31 11.26 2.52
C ASP A 55 -21.60 12.39 1.75
N ALA A 56 -20.28 12.51 1.90
CA ALA A 56 -19.50 13.51 1.18
C ALA A 56 -19.52 13.27 -0.34
N VAL A 57 -19.40 12.02 -0.77
CA VAL A 57 -19.47 11.66 -2.19
C VAL A 57 -20.86 11.92 -2.76
N LEU A 58 -21.93 11.58 -2.04
CA LEU A 58 -23.31 11.88 -2.44
C LEU A 58 -23.60 13.38 -2.51
N SER A 59 -22.88 14.19 -1.71
CA SER A 59 -22.95 15.66 -1.76
C SER A 59 -22.10 16.29 -2.88
N GLY A 60 -21.42 15.46 -3.69
CA GLY A 60 -20.61 15.91 -4.83
C GLY A 60 -19.19 16.35 -4.48
N GLU A 61 -18.69 16.02 -3.28
CA GLU A 61 -17.36 16.42 -2.81
C GLU A 61 -16.26 15.45 -3.31
N PHE A 62 -16.19 15.26 -4.64
CA PHE A 62 -15.30 14.28 -5.29
C PHE A 62 -13.81 14.53 -5.07
N TYR A 63 -13.40 15.75 -4.70
CA TYR A 63 -12.00 16.05 -4.37
C TYR A 63 -11.49 15.18 -3.22
N ARG A 64 -12.37 14.65 -2.37
CA ARG A 64 -12.03 13.81 -1.23
C ARG A 64 -11.45 12.45 -1.62
N PHE A 65 -11.68 11.97 -2.86
CA PHE A 65 -11.00 10.78 -3.37
C PHE A 65 -9.47 10.93 -3.42
N ILE A 66 -8.98 12.17 -3.41
CA ILE A 66 -7.54 12.46 -3.40
C ILE A 66 -7.11 12.99 -2.03
N THR A 67 -7.89 13.90 -1.42
CA THR A 67 -7.43 14.60 -0.21
C THR A 67 -7.34 13.69 1.01
N HIS A 68 -8.21 12.67 1.11
CA HIS A 68 -8.19 11.73 2.22
C HIS A 68 -6.83 11.02 2.38
N ALA A 69 -6.12 10.79 1.27
CA ALA A 69 -4.83 10.10 1.24
C ALA A 69 -3.68 10.94 1.86
N PHE A 70 -3.92 12.20 2.20
CA PHE A 70 -2.94 13.08 2.86
C PHE A 70 -3.25 13.30 4.34
N LEU A 71 -4.29 12.66 4.87
CA LEU A 71 -4.68 12.78 6.26
C LEU A 71 -4.24 11.58 7.08
N HIS A 72 -3.92 11.81 8.35
CA HIS A 72 -3.48 10.77 9.27
C HIS A 72 -4.13 10.97 10.65
N GLY A 73 -4.45 9.87 11.32
CA GLY A 73 -5.12 9.91 12.63
C GLY A 73 -4.17 9.89 13.82
N SER A 74 -2.89 9.60 13.59
CA SER A 74 -1.89 9.51 14.67
C SER A 74 -0.46 9.58 14.13
N TRP A 75 0.52 9.86 15.00
CA TRP A 75 1.94 9.82 14.64
C TRP A 75 2.39 8.45 14.10
N SER A 76 1.94 7.36 14.71
CA SER A 76 2.27 6.03 14.21
C SER A 76 1.70 5.80 12.81
N HIS A 77 0.45 6.19 12.56
CA HIS A 77 -0.18 6.09 11.25
C HIS A 77 0.60 6.90 10.20
N PHE A 78 0.95 8.16 10.51
CA PHE A 78 1.75 9.00 9.63
C PHE A 78 3.13 8.39 9.34
N LEU A 79 3.89 8.05 10.38
CA LEU A 79 5.27 7.57 10.24
C LEU A 79 5.35 6.24 9.47
N PHE A 80 4.45 5.29 9.75
CA PHE A 80 4.42 4.03 9.00
C PHE A 80 4.07 4.26 7.54
N ASN A 81 3.09 5.09 7.22
CA ASN A 81 2.76 5.43 5.84
C ASN A 81 3.95 6.07 5.11
N MET A 82 4.63 7.03 5.72
CA MET A 82 5.80 7.68 5.10
C MET A 82 6.95 6.70 4.89
N LEU A 83 7.18 5.80 5.84
CA LEU A 83 8.23 4.79 5.72
C LEU A 83 7.94 3.78 4.60
N PHE A 84 6.70 3.24 4.52
CA PHE A 84 6.33 2.31 3.46
C PHE A 84 6.35 2.98 2.08
N LEU A 85 5.86 4.21 2.00
CA LEU A 85 5.94 5.01 0.78
C LEU A 85 7.40 5.21 0.36
N TRP A 86 8.28 5.58 1.30
CA TRP A 86 9.72 5.77 1.06
C TRP A 86 10.38 4.50 0.51
N VAL A 87 10.10 3.34 1.11
CA VAL A 87 10.77 2.08 0.74
C VAL A 87 10.33 1.59 -0.63
N PHE A 88 9.02 1.62 -0.95
CA PHE A 88 8.51 0.93 -2.12
C PHE A 88 8.18 1.85 -3.31
N ALA A 89 7.86 3.12 -3.08
CA ALA A 89 7.42 3.99 -4.16
C ALA A 89 8.57 4.45 -5.08
N ASN A 90 9.80 4.50 -4.56
CA ASN A 90 10.98 4.87 -5.33
C ASN A 90 11.14 3.98 -6.57
N ASP A 91 11.10 2.68 -6.39
CA ASP A 91 11.30 1.71 -7.46
C ASP A 91 10.12 1.64 -8.43
N VAL A 92 8.90 1.78 -7.89
CA VAL A 92 7.70 1.82 -8.73
C VAL A 92 7.70 3.08 -9.58
N GLU A 93 8.05 4.24 -9.03
CA GLU A 93 8.19 5.48 -9.78
C GLU A 93 9.27 5.37 -10.86
N ASP A 94 10.41 4.77 -10.53
CA ASP A 94 11.49 4.52 -11.49
C ASP A 94 11.03 3.61 -12.65
N ALA A 95 10.32 2.54 -12.32
CA ALA A 95 9.83 1.56 -13.30
C ALA A 95 8.78 2.09 -14.27
N ILE A 96 7.90 2.98 -13.83
CA ILE A 96 6.79 3.46 -14.65
C ILE A 96 6.95 4.91 -15.13
N GLY A 97 7.86 5.65 -14.51
CA GLY A 97 8.15 7.05 -14.80
C GLY A 97 7.23 8.03 -14.07
N HIS A 98 7.75 9.23 -13.78
CA HIS A 98 7.12 10.23 -12.92
C HIS A 98 5.66 10.57 -13.28
N LYS A 99 5.39 10.86 -14.56
CA LYS A 99 4.04 11.27 -15.01
C LYS A 99 3.02 10.15 -14.82
N LYS A 100 3.39 8.93 -15.16
CA LYS A 100 2.51 7.76 -14.97
C LYS A 100 2.33 7.45 -13.50
N PHE A 101 3.35 7.66 -12.66
CA PHE A 101 3.27 7.42 -11.23
C PHE A 101 2.28 8.37 -10.54
N ILE A 102 2.21 9.65 -10.94
CA ILE A 102 1.18 10.58 -10.43
C ILE A 102 -0.22 10.04 -10.73
N VAL A 103 -0.47 9.64 -11.98
CA VAL A 103 -1.78 9.10 -12.39
C VAL A 103 -2.08 7.81 -11.66
N PHE A 104 -1.10 6.90 -11.58
CA PHE A 104 -1.22 5.64 -10.85
C PHE A 104 -1.59 5.86 -9.39
N TYR A 105 -0.88 6.75 -8.68
CA TYR A 105 -1.11 7.03 -7.26
C TYR A 105 -2.50 7.67 -7.02
N ALA A 106 -2.92 8.59 -7.87
CA ALA A 106 -4.25 9.20 -7.80
C ALA A 106 -5.37 8.18 -8.03
N LEU A 107 -5.22 7.31 -9.05
CA LEU A 107 -6.17 6.20 -9.30
C LEU A 107 -6.16 5.20 -8.13
N ALA A 108 -4.99 4.87 -7.59
CA ALA A 108 -4.84 3.99 -6.45
C ALA A 108 -5.57 4.53 -5.22
N SER A 109 -5.41 5.82 -4.90
CA SER A 109 -6.16 6.49 -3.83
C SER A 109 -7.67 6.37 -4.03
N THR A 110 -8.15 6.64 -5.25
CA THR A 110 -9.58 6.57 -5.58
C THR A 110 -10.12 5.14 -5.46
N VAL A 111 -9.46 4.17 -6.13
CA VAL A 111 -9.96 2.78 -6.19
C VAL A 111 -9.91 2.11 -4.82
N SER A 112 -8.86 2.37 -4.03
CA SER A 112 -8.73 1.78 -2.70
C SER A 112 -9.78 2.27 -1.71
N SER A 113 -10.35 3.47 -1.90
CA SER A 113 -11.40 3.98 -1.02
C SER A 113 -12.79 3.38 -1.27
N LEU A 114 -13.02 2.76 -2.44
CA LEU A 114 -14.34 2.26 -2.82
C LEU A 114 -14.93 1.19 -1.88
N PRO A 115 -14.17 0.21 -1.35
CA PRO A 115 -14.72 -0.76 -0.42
C PRO A 115 -15.34 -0.10 0.81
N GLU A 116 -14.64 0.87 1.39
CA GLU A 116 -15.10 1.58 2.58
C GLU A 116 -16.41 2.33 2.34
N LEU A 117 -16.55 2.96 1.17
CA LEU A 117 -17.80 3.66 0.79
C LEU A 117 -18.98 2.71 0.61
N ILE A 118 -18.72 1.44 0.30
CA ILE A 118 -19.75 0.40 0.13
C ILE A 118 -20.13 -0.21 1.49
N ILE A 119 -19.12 -0.48 2.33
CA ILE A 119 -19.28 -1.13 3.64
C ILE A 119 -19.85 -0.15 4.66
N ASN A 120 -19.33 1.08 4.67
CA ASN A 120 -19.71 2.17 5.56
C ASN A 120 -20.25 3.37 4.77
N PRO A 121 -21.46 3.29 4.19
CA PRO A 121 -21.98 4.32 3.28
C PRO A 121 -22.37 5.63 3.96
N GLY A 122 -22.23 5.74 5.28
CA GLY A 122 -22.58 6.95 6.05
C GLY A 122 -21.49 8.01 6.08
N ASN A 123 -21.44 8.74 7.20
CA ASN A 123 -20.56 9.89 7.40
C ASN A 123 -19.23 9.56 8.12
N VAL A 124 -18.90 8.29 8.31
CA VAL A 124 -17.60 7.90 8.89
C VAL A 124 -16.50 8.14 7.86
N PRO A 125 -15.56 9.06 8.12
CA PRO A 125 -14.56 9.40 7.12
C PRO A 125 -13.41 8.40 7.11
N LEU A 126 -13.07 7.88 5.92
CA LEU A 126 -11.82 7.20 5.66
C LEU A 126 -10.70 8.24 5.48
N ILE A 127 -9.54 7.97 6.07
CA ILE A 127 -8.30 8.76 5.94
C ILE A 127 -7.08 7.87 5.82
N GLY A 128 -6.05 8.38 5.19
CA GLY A 128 -4.72 7.75 5.12
C GLY A 128 -4.26 7.40 3.72
N ALA A 129 -2.95 7.47 3.54
CA ALA A 129 -2.28 7.10 2.29
C ALA A 129 -2.23 5.58 2.07
N SER A 130 -2.58 4.78 3.09
CA SER A 130 -2.28 3.35 3.17
C SER A 130 -2.89 2.52 2.03
N GLY A 131 -4.10 2.84 1.57
CA GLY A 131 -4.71 2.17 0.42
C GLY A 131 -3.91 2.38 -0.88
N ALA A 132 -3.48 3.61 -1.15
CA ALA A 132 -2.61 3.93 -2.29
C ALA A 132 -1.21 3.32 -2.14
N ILE A 133 -0.67 3.27 -0.91
CA ILE A 133 0.60 2.59 -0.61
C ILE A 133 0.48 1.08 -0.82
N SER A 134 -0.63 0.46 -0.43
CA SER A 134 -0.89 -0.95 -0.72
C SER A 134 -0.91 -1.22 -2.23
N ALA A 135 -1.44 -0.28 -3.04
CA ALA A 135 -1.33 -0.37 -4.49
C ALA A 135 0.12 -0.28 -4.98
N VAL A 136 0.93 0.62 -4.41
CA VAL A 136 2.37 0.68 -4.70
C VAL A 136 3.03 -0.66 -4.36
N MET A 137 2.71 -1.28 -3.21
CA MET A 137 3.24 -2.59 -2.82
C MET A 137 2.79 -3.70 -3.78
N GLY A 138 1.53 -3.69 -4.24
CA GLY A 138 1.05 -4.63 -5.25
C GLY A 138 1.79 -4.49 -6.58
N ALA A 139 2.02 -3.27 -7.05
CA ALA A 139 2.82 -3.00 -8.24
C ALA A 139 4.29 -3.42 -8.05
N TYR A 140 4.87 -3.12 -6.89
CA TYR A 140 6.22 -3.55 -6.52
C TYR A 140 6.36 -5.06 -6.56
N LEU A 141 5.39 -5.80 -6.00
CA LEU A 141 5.40 -7.27 -6.04
C LEU A 141 5.46 -7.80 -7.48
N LEU A 142 4.69 -7.24 -8.40
CA LEU A 142 4.73 -7.67 -9.80
C LEU A 142 6.09 -7.40 -10.45
N MET A 143 6.67 -6.23 -10.18
CA MET A 143 7.90 -5.78 -10.84
C MET A 143 9.17 -6.33 -10.19
N TYR A 144 9.18 -6.49 -8.87
CA TYR A 144 10.37 -6.77 -8.07
C TYR A 144 10.22 -7.91 -7.03
N PRO A 145 9.65 -9.07 -7.38
CA PRO A 145 9.31 -10.11 -6.41
C PRO A 145 10.52 -10.71 -5.68
N LYS A 146 11.70 -10.63 -6.28
CA LYS A 146 12.94 -11.24 -5.78
C LYS A 146 13.90 -10.28 -5.08
N VAL A 147 13.63 -8.97 -5.14
CA VAL A 147 14.39 -7.96 -4.43
C VAL A 147 14.35 -8.26 -2.93
N ARG A 148 15.45 -8.00 -2.24
CA ARG A 148 15.55 -8.20 -0.79
C ARG A 148 15.19 -6.91 -0.10
N VAL A 149 14.19 -7.00 0.76
CA VAL A 149 13.79 -5.92 1.65
C VAL A 149 14.39 -6.19 3.02
N TYR A 150 15.08 -5.23 3.58
CA TYR A 150 15.74 -5.36 4.87
C TYR A 150 14.81 -4.98 6.01
N VAL A 151 14.64 -5.92 6.93
CA VAL A 151 13.75 -5.80 8.08
C VAL A 151 14.56 -5.88 9.37
N PRO A 152 14.40 -4.94 10.34
CA PRO A 152 15.11 -5.01 11.61
C PRO A 152 14.55 -6.14 12.48
N LEU A 153 15.43 -7.01 12.92
CA LEU A 153 15.16 -8.01 13.94
C LEU A 153 15.87 -7.60 15.25
N PHE A 154 15.08 -7.38 16.28
CA PHE A 154 15.58 -7.04 17.61
C PHE A 154 15.81 -8.32 18.41
N LEU A 155 17.07 -8.65 18.65
CA LEU A 155 17.46 -9.77 19.50
C LEU A 155 18.26 -9.25 20.70
N ILE A 156 17.67 -9.35 21.88
CA ILE A 156 18.24 -8.92 23.17
C ILE A 156 18.71 -7.45 23.11
N PHE A 157 20.00 -7.18 22.83
CA PHE A 157 20.58 -5.85 22.79
C PHE A 157 21.15 -5.49 21.38
N ARG A 158 20.81 -6.25 20.36
CA ARG A 158 21.34 -6.03 18.99
C ARG A 158 20.20 -5.97 17.97
N ILE A 159 20.39 -5.09 16.99
CA ILE A 159 19.53 -4.98 15.82
C ILE A 159 20.24 -5.68 14.67
N PHE A 160 19.60 -6.66 14.08
CA PHE A 160 20.06 -7.33 12.87
C PHE A 160 19.14 -6.91 11.72
N LEU A 161 19.73 -6.55 10.57
CA LEU A 161 18.96 -6.35 9.34
C LEU A 161 18.87 -7.68 8.61
N VAL A 162 17.66 -8.22 8.54
CA VAL A 162 17.38 -9.50 7.88
C VAL A 162 16.87 -9.23 6.47
N PRO A 163 17.57 -9.70 5.43
CA PRO A 163 17.08 -9.60 4.06
C PRO A 163 15.93 -10.59 3.83
N VAL A 164 14.76 -10.08 3.52
CA VAL A 164 13.55 -10.87 3.23
C VAL A 164 13.18 -10.65 1.76
N PRO A 165 12.99 -11.68 0.94
CA PRO A 165 12.46 -11.52 -0.41
C PRO A 165 11.15 -10.74 -0.40
N ALA A 166 11.03 -9.75 -1.29
CA ALA A 166 9.86 -8.87 -1.35
C ALA A 166 8.56 -9.67 -1.44
N ILE A 167 8.55 -10.74 -2.22
CA ILE A 167 7.36 -11.60 -2.35
C ILE A 167 6.88 -12.16 -1.01
N LEU A 168 7.78 -12.62 -0.15
CA LEU A 168 7.39 -13.18 1.16
C LEU A 168 6.85 -12.07 2.07
N LEU A 169 7.48 -10.91 2.05
CA LEU A 169 7.05 -9.76 2.84
C LEU A 169 5.68 -9.24 2.38
N MET A 170 5.48 -9.08 1.07
CA MET A 170 4.22 -8.60 0.50
C MET A 170 3.06 -9.58 0.72
N LEU A 171 3.31 -10.89 0.55
CA LEU A 171 2.30 -11.91 0.83
C LEU A 171 1.97 -11.98 2.32
N PHE A 172 2.95 -11.74 3.20
CA PHE A 172 2.72 -11.64 4.64
C PHE A 172 1.77 -10.48 4.97
N TYR A 173 2.01 -9.27 4.45
CA TYR A 173 1.11 -8.14 4.67
C TYR A 173 -0.27 -8.39 4.09
N LEU A 174 -0.34 -8.83 2.83
CA LEU A 174 -1.61 -9.14 2.16
C LEU A 174 -2.42 -10.18 2.93
N PHE A 175 -1.77 -11.20 3.49
CA PHE A 175 -2.45 -12.22 4.30
C PHE A 175 -3.15 -11.61 5.53
N PHE A 176 -2.46 -10.74 6.27
CA PHE A 176 -3.07 -10.08 7.43
C PHE A 176 -4.14 -9.07 7.05
N ASP A 177 -3.96 -8.35 5.93
CA ASP A 177 -4.98 -7.45 5.42
C ASP A 177 -6.24 -8.21 4.99
N VAL A 178 -6.10 -9.38 4.36
CA VAL A 178 -7.25 -10.25 4.00
C VAL A 178 -7.97 -10.77 5.24
N LEU A 179 -7.23 -11.22 6.26
CA LEU A 179 -7.85 -11.65 7.53
C LEU A 179 -8.57 -10.49 8.23
N GLY A 180 -7.94 -9.30 8.27
CA GLY A 180 -8.55 -8.10 8.82
C GLY A 180 -9.81 -7.70 8.06
N PHE A 181 -9.79 -7.78 6.73
CA PHE A 181 -10.93 -7.47 5.89
C PHE A 181 -12.08 -8.48 6.08
N ALA A 182 -11.79 -9.76 6.21
CA ALA A 182 -12.81 -10.76 6.55
C ALA A 182 -13.50 -10.45 7.89
N ALA A 183 -12.72 -10.08 8.91
CA ALA A 183 -13.26 -9.67 10.21
C ALA A 183 -14.07 -8.36 10.13
N GLU A 184 -13.64 -7.41 9.29
CA GLU A 184 -14.39 -6.18 9.01
C GLU A 184 -15.76 -6.48 8.39
N LEU A 185 -15.83 -7.39 7.42
CA LEU A 185 -17.07 -7.82 6.78
C LEU A 185 -18.03 -8.53 7.75
N GLU A 186 -17.51 -9.35 8.67
CA GLU A 186 -18.32 -10.02 9.70
C GLU A 186 -18.93 -9.02 10.70
N SER A 187 -18.29 -7.86 10.90
CA SER A 187 -18.77 -6.82 11.80
C SER A 187 -19.86 -5.92 11.20
N ILE A 188 -20.14 -6.04 9.91
CA ILE A 188 -21.21 -5.27 9.24
C ILE A 188 -22.55 -5.56 9.92
N GLY A 189 -23.23 -4.49 10.38
CA GLY A 189 -24.53 -4.60 11.08
C GLY A 189 -24.45 -4.89 12.57
N GLN A 190 -23.27 -5.14 13.12
CA GLN A 190 -23.06 -5.14 14.57
C GLN A 190 -22.68 -3.72 15.00
N SER A 191 -23.24 -3.23 16.11
CA SER A 191 -23.01 -1.87 16.64
C SER A 191 -21.56 -1.68 17.15
N ALA A 192 -20.59 -2.19 16.42
CA ALA A 192 -19.17 -2.24 16.78
C ALA A 192 -18.40 -0.95 16.42
N HIS A 193 -19.02 0.22 16.64
CA HIS A 193 -18.30 1.51 16.62
C HIS A 193 -17.39 1.71 17.86
N LEU A 194 -16.92 0.62 18.50
CA LEU A 194 -16.30 0.70 19.83
C LEU A 194 -14.77 0.62 19.84
N SER A 195 -14.09 0.60 18.73
CA SER A 195 -12.62 0.66 18.77
C SER A 195 -12.08 1.76 17.82
N GLY A 196 -11.66 2.86 18.39
CA GLY A 196 -11.14 4.05 17.71
C GLY A 196 -9.83 3.88 16.94
N LEU A 197 -9.56 2.72 16.37
CA LEU A 197 -8.39 2.39 15.55
C LEU A 197 -8.81 1.42 14.43
N ASN A 198 -9.87 1.74 13.71
CA ASN A 198 -10.29 0.90 12.59
C ASN A 198 -9.35 1.13 11.40
N VAL A 199 -8.49 0.15 11.15
CA VAL A 199 -7.76 0.04 9.88
C VAL A 199 -8.78 -0.37 8.83
N ALA A 200 -8.89 0.36 7.74
CA ALA A 200 -9.74 0.00 6.61
C ALA A 200 -9.02 -1.07 5.77
N TYR A 201 -9.12 -2.31 6.21
CA TYR A 201 -8.46 -3.44 5.57
C TYR A 201 -8.95 -3.67 4.14
N GLY A 202 -10.24 -3.38 3.87
CA GLY A 202 -10.79 -3.41 2.53
C GLY A 202 -10.06 -2.48 1.57
N ALA A 203 -9.70 -1.28 2.02
CA ALA A 203 -8.90 -0.34 1.22
C ALA A 203 -7.51 -0.90 0.90
N HIS A 204 -6.87 -1.61 1.84
CA HIS A 204 -5.56 -2.22 1.62
C HIS A 204 -5.63 -3.37 0.61
N VAL A 205 -6.56 -4.29 0.76
CA VAL A 205 -6.72 -5.45 -0.13
C VAL A 205 -7.02 -5.02 -1.55
N ILE A 206 -7.99 -4.11 -1.73
CA ILE A 206 -8.37 -3.62 -3.05
C ILE A 206 -7.28 -2.73 -3.65
N GLY A 207 -6.63 -1.89 -2.83
CA GLY A 207 -5.46 -1.12 -3.25
C GLY A 207 -4.36 -2.03 -3.79
N PHE A 208 -3.98 -3.06 -3.04
CA PHE A 208 -2.95 -4.02 -3.44
C PHE A 208 -3.32 -4.73 -4.76
N ALA A 209 -4.56 -5.22 -4.86
CA ALA A 209 -5.05 -5.87 -6.07
C ALA A 209 -5.02 -4.93 -7.29
N PHE A 210 -5.49 -3.70 -7.12
CA PHE A 210 -5.43 -2.66 -8.15
C PHE A 210 -3.99 -2.43 -8.59
N GLY A 211 -3.06 -2.21 -7.66
CA GLY A 211 -1.66 -1.93 -7.98
C GLY A 211 -0.99 -3.08 -8.73
N PHE A 212 -1.21 -4.32 -8.28
CA PHE A 212 -0.70 -5.51 -8.95
C PHE A 212 -1.20 -5.62 -10.39
N LEU A 213 -2.50 -5.41 -10.63
CA LEU A 213 -3.08 -5.47 -11.97
C LEU A 213 -2.69 -4.26 -12.84
N ALA A 214 -2.70 -3.05 -12.27
CA ALA A 214 -2.34 -1.84 -13.00
C ALA A 214 -0.87 -1.84 -13.43
N ALA A 215 0.00 -2.50 -12.69
CA ALA A 215 1.41 -2.62 -13.08
C ALA A 215 1.61 -3.31 -14.43
N PHE A 216 0.71 -4.19 -14.87
CA PHE A 216 0.77 -4.76 -16.24
C PHE A 216 0.63 -3.69 -17.33
N ILE A 217 -0.14 -2.65 -17.05
CA ILE A 217 -0.43 -1.55 -18.00
C ILE A 217 0.63 -0.46 -17.90
N PHE A 218 1.01 -0.09 -16.68
CA PHE A 218 1.88 1.05 -16.42
C PHE A 218 3.37 0.77 -16.56
N LYS A 219 3.82 -0.49 -16.36
CA LYS A 219 5.24 -0.85 -16.39
C LYS A 219 5.91 -0.48 -17.71
N ASN A 220 7.17 -0.07 -17.62
CA ASN A 220 8.04 0.12 -18.77
C ASN A 220 9.02 -1.06 -18.85
N ASN A 221 8.81 -1.94 -19.83
CA ASN A 221 9.64 -3.14 -20.01
C ASN A 221 11.09 -2.80 -20.37
N GLU A 222 11.35 -1.66 -21.04
CA GLU A 222 12.73 -1.23 -21.37
C GLU A 222 13.49 -0.86 -20.10
N VAL A 223 12.86 -0.09 -19.19
CA VAL A 223 13.44 0.26 -17.91
C VAL A 223 13.66 -0.99 -17.06
N LEU A 224 12.64 -1.83 -16.94
CA LEU A 224 12.74 -3.06 -16.14
C LEU A 224 13.80 -4.03 -16.66
N SER A 225 14.02 -4.11 -17.97
CA SER A 225 15.07 -4.98 -18.54
C SER A 225 16.48 -4.55 -18.19
N GLN A 226 16.69 -3.30 -17.82
CA GLN A 226 17.98 -2.75 -17.41
C GLN A 226 18.24 -2.90 -15.90
N GLN A 227 17.21 -3.22 -15.11
CA GLN A 227 17.33 -3.35 -13.67
C GLN A 227 17.77 -4.75 -13.27
N PRO A 228 18.85 -4.89 -12.48
CA PRO A 228 19.46 -6.19 -12.17
C PRO A 228 18.55 -7.12 -11.36
N HIS A 229 17.58 -6.56 -10.65
CA HIS A 229 16.68 -7.29 -9.77
C HIS A 229 15.22 -7.37 -10.25
N ALA A 230 14.91 -6.84 -11.45
CA ALA A 230 13.59 -7.00 -12.07
C ALA A 230 13.35 -8.48 -12.42
N GLY A 231 12.87 -9.22 -11.45
CA GLY A 231 12.89 -10.68 -11.42
C GLY A 231 12.08 -11.41 -12.49
N TRP A 232 11.17 -10.70 -13.17
CA TRP A 232 10.28 -11.28 -14.19
C TRP A 232 10.78 -10.97 -15.61
N TYR A 233 11.51 -9.87 -15.80
CA TYR A 233 11.86 -9.33 -17.11
C TYR A 233 13.33 -8.93 -17.21
N GLY A 234 14.06 -8.90 -16.09
CA GLY A 234 15.48 -8.59 -16.04
C GLY A 234 16.36 -9.77 -16.47
N GLN A 235 17.64 -9.50 -16.66
CA GLN A 235 18.67 -10.47 -17.08
C GLN A 235 18.51 -11.81 -16.37
N LYS A 236 18.82 -12.93 -17.06
CA LYS A 236 18.92 -14.27 -16.47
C LYS A 236 19.72 -14.18 -15.18
N LEU A 237 19.00 -14.13 -14.06
CA LEU A 237 19.63 -14.31 -12.76
C LEU A 237 20.33 -15.66 -12.81
N ASP A 238 21.56 -15.71 -12.36
CA ASP A 238 22.28 -16.96 -12.20
C ASP A 238 21.52 -17.82 -11.20
N GLU A 239 20.68 -18.72 -11.73
CA GLU A 239 19.81 -19.59 -10.95
C GLU A 239 20.62 -20.56 -10.07
N SER A 240 21.95 -20.65 -10.27
CA SER A 240 22.83 -21.54 -9.52
C SER A 240 22.89 -21.21 -8.02
N ASN A 241 22.73 -19.94 -7.66
CA ASN A 241 22.84 -19.43 -6.28
C ASN A 241 21.50 -19.30 -5.53
N MET A 242 20.38 -19.64 -6.14
CA MET A 242 19.08 -19.56 -5.47
C MET A 242 18.78 -20.78 -4.60
N PRO A 243 18.29 -20.58 -3.36
CA PRO A 243 17.75 -21.66 -2.56
C PRO A 243 16.66 -22.40 -3.33
N LYS A 244 16.66 -23.74 -3.27
CA LYS A 244 15.75 -24.61 -4.05
C LYS A 244 14.26 -24.27 -3.87
N PHE A 245 13.85 -23.74 -2.71
CA PHE A 245 12.47 -23.34 -2.41
C PHE A 245 12.06 -22.03 -3.12
N ILE A 246 13.01 -21.20 -3.57
CA ILE A 246 12.74 -19.97 -4.34
C ILE A 246 12.65 -20.28 -5.85
N LYS A 247 13.08 -21.47 -6.28
CA LYS A 247 12.94 -21.97 -7.68
C LYS A 247 11.51 -22.35 -8.07
N CYS A 248 10.54 -22.12 -7.17
CA CYS A 248 9.13 -22.22 -7.56
C CYS A 248 8.94 -21.33 -8.78
N SER A 249 8.41 -21.90 -9.86
CA SER A 249 8.33 -21.17 -11.13
C SER A 249 7.53 -19.88 -10.89
N VAL A 250 8.00 -18.84 -11.51
CA VAL A 250 7.38 -17.51 -11.54
C VAL A 250 5.88 -17.60 -11.79
N ASP A 251 5.44 -18.53 -12.66
CA ASP A 251 4.04 -18.82 -12.95
C ASP A 251 3.24 -19.33 -11.75
N VAL A 252 3.85 -20.12 -10.87
CA VAL A 252 3.19 -20.63 -9.67
C VAL A 252 2.98 -19.50 -8.67
N LEU A 253 3.96 -18.62 -8.49
CA LEU A 253 3.85 -17.49 -7.58
C LEU A 253 2.82 -16.46 -8.07
N ASN A 254 2.76 -16.18 -9.38
CA ASN A 254 1.71 -15.37 -9.99
C ASN A 254 0.34 -15.97 -9.78
N LYS A 255 0.20 -17.29 -10.00
CA LYS A 255 -1.07 -17.99 -9.78
C LYS A 255 -1.48 -17.97 -8.31
N ILE A 256 -0.53 -18.10 -7.38
CA ILE A 256 -0.82 -17.99 -5.94
C ILE A 256 -1.28 -16.58 -5.60
N THR A 257 -0.54 -15.55 -6.03
CA THR A 257 -0.90 -14.15 -5.76
C THR A 257 -2.25 -13.80 -6.39
N LEU A 258 -2.47 -14.18 -7.65
CA LEU A 258 -3.75 -14.01 -8.32
C LEU A 258 -4.86 -14.78 -7.61
N GLY A 259 -4.58 -16.01 -7.14
CA GLY A 259 -5.49 -16.84 -6.35
C GLY A 259 -5.88 -16.18 -5.04
N VAL A 260 -4.93 -15.59 -4.31
CA VAL A 260 -5.20 -14.85 -3.06
C VAL A 260 -6.05 -13.63 -3.31
N ILE A 261 -5.76 -12.86 -4.38
CA ILE A 261 -6.55 -11.70 -4.78
C ILE A 261 -7.98 -12.12 -5.16
N VAL A 262 -8.12 -13.17 -5.99
CA VAL A 262 -9.43 -13.69 -6.39
C VAL A 262 -10.19 -14.23 -5.19
N LEU A 263 -9.55 -14.93 -4.27
CA LEU A 263 -10.15 -15.43 -3.04
C LEU A 263 -10.67 -14.28 -2.16
N ALA A 264 -9.87 -13.22 -2.00
CA ALA A 264 -10.29 -12.02 -1.28
C ALA A 264 -11.52 -11.37 -1.92
N LEU A 265 -11.54 -11.24 -3.25
CA LEU A 265 -12.71 -10.72 -3.99
C LEU A 265 -13.93 -11.63 -3.87
N ILE A 266 -13.75 -12.97 -3.89
CA ILE A 266 -14.83 -13.94 -3.70
C ILE A 266 -15.40 -13.86 -2.29
N ILE A 267 -14.56 -13.73 -1.26
CA ILE A 267 -15.01 -13.54 0.12
C ILE A 267 -15.90 -12.28 0.20
N VAL A 268 -15.50 -11.19 -0.43
CA VAL A 268 -16.33 -9.95 -0.50
C VAL A 268 -17.67 -10.16 -1.17
N VAL A 269 -17.75 -11.03 -2.19
CA VAL A 269 -19.00 -11.28 -2.94
C VAL A 269 -19.92 -12.27 -2.22
N ILE A 270 -19.35 -13.28 -1.53
CA ILE A 270 -20.16 -14.34 -0.88
C ILE A 270 -20.69 -13.91 0.50
N THR A 271 -20.00 -12.96 1.17
CA THR A 271 -20.41 -12.44 2.49
C THR A 271 -21.50 -11.36 2.40
N LYS A 272 -21.97 -11.07 1.20
CA LYS A 272 -23.20 -10.29 0.93
C LYS A 272 -24.41 -11.20 0.75
#